data_8ba59012c5976fd191641dd6ed9bb889
#
_entry.id   8ba59012c5976fd191641dd6ed9bb889
#
_cell.length_a   1.000
_cell.length_b   1.000
_cell.length_c   1.000
_cell.angle_alpha   90.00
_cell.angle_beta   90.00
_cell.angle_gamma   90.00
#
_symmetry.space_group_name_H-M   'P 1'
#
loop_
_entity.id
_entity.type
_entity.pdbx_description
1 polymer ?
#
loop_
_entity_poly.entity_id
_entity_poly.type
_entity_poly.pdbx_seq_one_letter_code
_entity_poly.pdbx_strand_id
1 'polypeptide(L)'
;MKATITACANLALIKYWGNSDDILNLPINDSISVSLEALQTTTTIEFNENHSDTIELNGQQIDDHGLNRFKQVLDFFRKTTNFNTPVKIISRNNFPTSAGIASSASGFGALAHALYEASNLDYHTNDVSSLARIGSGSASRTIIPGFAHWQKGNSHENSYASQIIAPNDKIGRAHV
;
A
#
# COMPACT_ATOMS: atom_id res chain seq x y z
N MET A 1 -17.12 11.47 4.02
CA MET A 1 -15.69 11.85 3.99
C MET A 1 -15.03 11.18 2.80
N LYS A 2 -14.10 11.86 2.10
CA LYS A 2 -13.56 11.36 0.82
C LYS A 2 -12.11 11.79 0.63
N ALA A 3 -11.27 10.91 0.13
CA ALA A 3 -9.89 11.21 -0.27
C ALA A 3 -9.49 10.44 -1.54
N THR A 4 -8.55 10.99 -2.28
CA THR A 4 -7.96 10.35 -3.47
C THR A 4 -6.45 10.40 -3.35
N ILE A 5 -5.82 9.24 -3.39
CA ILE A 5 -4.37 9.07 -3.27
C ILE A 5 -3.82 8.33 -4.48
N THR A 6 -2.65 8.77 -4.93
CA THR A 6 -1.88 8.08 -5.97
C THR A 6 -0.61 7.52 -5.35
N ALA A 7 -0.36 6.22 -5.55
CA ALA A 7 0.88 5.57 -5.14
C ALA A 7 1.59 4.94 -6.35
N CYS A 8 2.93 5.00 -6.35
CA CYS A 8 3.75 4.44 -7.42
C CYS A 8 3.98 2.95 -7.20
N ALA A 9 4.12 2.18 -8.27
CA ALA A 9 4.71 0.84 -8.17
C ALA A 9 6.16 0.94 -7.68
N ASN A 10 6.71 -0.15 -7.17
CA ASN A 10 8.11 -0.21 -6.78
C ASN A 10 8.83 -1.43 -7.39
N LEU A 11 10.13 -1.28 -7.61
CA LEU A 11 11.02 -2.35 -8.03
C LEU A 11 11.94 -2.72 -6.87
N ALA A 12 11.86 -3.96 -6.40
CA ALA A 12 12.74 -4.46 -5.36
C ALA A 12 14.16 -4.66 -5.88
N LEU A 13 15.13 -4.01 -5.26
CA LEU A 13 16.56 -4.19 -5.48
C LEU A 13 17.11 -5.29 -4.56
N ILE A 14 16.64 -5.31 -3.31
CA ILE A 14 16.84 -6.39 -2.36
C ILE A 14 15.46 -6.90 -1.97
N LYS A 15 15.17 -8.16 -2.28
CA LYS A 15 13.88 -8.79 -2.04
C LYS A 15 13.79 -9.38 -0.64
N TYR A 16 12.58 -9.42 -0.09
CA TYR A 16 12.27 -10.31 1.02
C TYR A 16 11.84 -11.69 0.48
N TRP A 17 12.14 -12.76 1.19
CA TRP A 17 12.02 -14.13 0.68
C TRP A 17 10.99 -14.98 1.40
N GLY A 18 10.11 -14.40 2.17
CA GLY A 18 9.06 -15.09 2.87
C GLY A 18 8.61 -14.33 4.10
N ASN A 19 7.55 -14.81 4.71
CA ASN A 19 6.96 -14.22 5.91
C ASN A 19 7.33 -15.04 7.16
N SER A 20 7.58 -14.36 8.25
CA SER A 20 7.62 -14.94 9.61
C SER A 20 6.23 -14.98 10.25
N ASP A 21 5.30 -14.16 9.73
CA ASP A 21 3.89 -14.13 10.09
C ASP A 21 3.07 -13.80 8.83
N ASP A 22 2.23 -14.74 8.39
CA ASP A 22 1.44 -14.60 7.16
C ASP A 22 0.21 -13.71 7.35
N ILE A 23 -0.32 -13.57 8.57
CA ILE A 23 -1.48 -12.72 8.85
C ILE A 23 -1.08 -11.25 8.78
N LEU A 24 0.05 -10.93 9.40
CA LEU A 24 0.61 -9.59 9.40
C LEU A 24 1.55 -9.32 8.22
N ASN A 25 1.82 -10.30 7.37
CA ASN A 25 2.83 -10.23 6.30
C ASN A 25 4.19 -9.73 6.82
N LEU A 26 4.62 -10.18 8.01
CA LEU A 26 5.93 -9.81 8.55
C LEU A 26 7.03 -10.56 7.78
N PRO A 27 8.01 -9.85 7.21
CA PRO A 27 9.07 -10.49 6.41
C PRO A 27 10.11 -11.17 7.29
N ILE A 28 10.78 -12.19 6.75
CA ILE A 28 11.92 -12.86 7.43
C ILE A 28 13.23 -12.08 7.33
N ASN A 29 13.32 -11.13 6.39
CA ASN A 29 14.48 -10.27 6.17
C ASN A 29 14.07 -8.89 5.65
N ASP A 30 14.94 -7.93 5.81
CA ASP A 30 14.80 -6.58 5.26
C ASP A 30 14.77 -6.59 3.73
N SER A 31 14.18 -5.54 3.14
CA SER A 31 14.15 -5.37 1.70
C SER A 31 14.29 -3.90 1.29
N ILE A 32 14.83 -3.67 0.09
CA ILE A 32 15.04 -2.33 -0.47
C ILE A 32 14.38 -2.26 -1.84
N SER A 33 13.72 -1.14 -2.13
CA SER A 33 13.13 -0.88 -3.45
C SER A 33 13.33 0.55 -3.90
N VAL A 34 13.15 0.78 -5.21
CA VAL A 34 13.05 2.10 -5.82
C VAL A 34 11.64 2.30 -6.36
N SER A 35 11.10 3.51 -6.21
CA SER A 35 9.79 3.90 -6.74
C SER A 35 9.84 4.06 -8.26
N LEU A 36 8.80 3.59 -8.94
CA LEU A 36 8.61 3.71 -10.40
C LEU A 36 7.53 4.75 -10.68
N GLU A 37 7.91 6.02 -10.78
CA GLU A 37 6.98 7.16 -10.85
C GLU A 37 6.02 7.11 -12.05
N ALA A 38 6.44 6.49 -13.16
CA ALA A 38 5.60 6.34 -14.36
C ALA A 38 4.45 5.32 -14.20
N LEU A 39 4.53 4.43 -13.18
CA LEU A 39 3.59 3.33 -12.97
C LEU A 39 2.82 3.56 -11.69
N GLN A 40 1.57 4.01 -11.81
CA GLN A 40 0.79 4.51 -10.69
C GLN A 40 -0.57 3.83 -10.57
N THR A 41 -1.02 3.70 -9.32
CA THR A 41 -2.39 3.38 -8.95
C THR A 41 -3.00 4.56 -8.22
N THR A 42 -4.15 5.03 -8.69
CA THR A 42 -4.96 6.06 -8.03
C THR A 42 -6.16 5.42 -7.38
N THR A 43 -6.30 5.58 -6.06
CA THR A 43 -7.41 5.04 -5.27
C THR A 43 -8.19 6.18 -4.63
N THR A 44 -9.51 6.16 -4.83
CA THR A 44 -10.47 7.04 -4.16
C THR A 44 -11.24 6.25 -3.13
N ILE A 45 -11.29 6.77 -1.91
CA ILE A 45 -12.09 6.28 -0.78
C ILE A 45 -13.21 7.28 -0.52
N GLU A 46 -14.42 6.76 -0.32
CA GLU A 46 -15.58 7.53 0.14
C GLU A 46 -16.29 6.77 1.26
N PHE A 47 -16.25 7.31 2.48
CA PHE A 47 -17.00 6.79 3.62
C PHE A 47 -18.42 7.34 3.63
N ASN A 48 -19.41 6.43 3.71
CA ASN A 48 -20.82 6.79 3.72
C ASN A 48 -21.65 5.76 4.50
N GLU A 49 -22.31 6.19 5.56
CA GLU A 49 -23.13 5.33 6.44
C GLU A 49 -24.30 4.64 5.74
N ASN A 50 -24.78 5.20 4.63
CA ASN A 50 -25.93 4.69 3.87
C ASN A 50 -25.57 3.60 2.85
N HIS A 51 -24.31 3.15 2.80
CA HIS A 51 -23.82 2.16 1.84
C HIS A 51 -23.29 0.91 2.55
N SER A 52 -23.16 -0.17 1.80
CA SER A 52 -22.28 -1.30 2.12
C SER A 52 -20.90 -1.08 1.51
N ASP A 53 -19.89 -1.82 1.97
CA ASP A 53 -18.57 -1.81 1.36
C ASP A 53 -18.65 -2.23 -0.11
N THR A 54 -18.07 -1.40 -0.99
CA THR A 54 -17.99 -1.70 -2.43
C THR A 54 -16.60 -1.40 -2.94
N ILE A 55 -16.13 -2.24 -3.88
CA ILE A 55 -14.80 -2.13 -4.46
C ILE A 55 -14.88 -2.25 -5.99
N GLU A 56 -14.38 -1.24 -6.67
CA GLU A 56 -14.21 -1.20 -8.12
C GLU A 56 -12.72 -1.08 -8.46
N LEU A 57 -12.21 -2.00 -9.29
CA LEU A 57 -10.85 -1.95 -9.82
C LEU A 57 -10.88 -1.84 -11.35
N ASN A 58 -10.29 -0.77 -11.88
CA ASN A 58 -10.23 -0.49 -13.33
C ASN A 58 -11.60 -0.52 -14.04
N GLY A 59 -12.64 -0.06 -13.36
CA GLY A 59 -14.01 -0.01 -13.90
C GLY A 59 -14.80 -1.31 -13.77
N GLN A 60 -14.25 -2.32 -13.09
CA GLN A 60 -14.90 -3.60 -12.84
C GLN A 60 -15.03 -3.88 -11.35
N GLN A 61 -16.15 -4.48 -10.95
CA GLN A 61 -16.25 -5.03 -9.60
C GLN A 61 -15.32 -6.23 -9.47
N ILE A 62 -14.65 -6.32 -8.33
CA ILE A 62 -13.68 -7.39 -8.06
C ILE A 62 -14.43 -8.66 -7.64
N ASP A 63 -13.92 -9.82 -8.11
CA ASP A 63 -14.39 -11.14 -7.70
C ASP A 63 -14.07 -11.46 -6.22
N ASP A 64 -14.64 -12.52 -5.69
CA ASP A 64 -14.50 -12.90 -4.28
C ASP A 64 -13.05 -13.12 -3.84
N HIS A 65 -12.19 -13.59 -4.75
CA HIS A 65 -10.77 -13.83 -4.41
C HIS A 65 -9.97 -12.52 -4.25
N GLY A 66 -10.21 -11.56 -5.13
CA GLY A 66 -9.63 -10.21 -5.00
C GLY A 66 -10.17 -9.48 -3.78
N LEU A 67 -11.47 -9.63 -3.48
CA LEU A 67 -12.15 -9.04 -2.33
C LEU A 67 -11.52 -9.42 -0.98
N ASN A 68 -11.05 -10.66 -0.80
CA ASN A 68 -10.53 -11.12 0.48
C ASN A 68 -9.36 -10.30 0.99
N ARG A 69 -8.41 -9.92 0.12
CA ARG A 69 -7.25 -9.09 0.52
C ARG A 69 -7.65 -7.66 0.87
N PHE A 70 -8.62 -7.09 0.14
CA PHE A 70 -9.17 -5.77 0.48
C PHE A 70 -9.91 -5.82 1.82
N LYS A 71 -10.72 -6.86 2.05
CA LYS A 71 -11.40 -7.07 3.33
C LYS A 71 -10.41 -7.17 4.48
N GLN A 72 -9.31 -7.93 4.34
CA GLN A 72 -8.27 -8.01 5.37
C GLN A 72 -7.72 -6.63 5.76
N VAL A 73 -7.43 -5.77 4.78
CA VAL A 73 -6.93 -4.41 5.05
C VAL A 73 -8.01 -3.57 5.74
N LEU A 74 -9.27 -3.63 5.28
CA LEU A 74 -10.38 -2.89 5.88
C LEU A 74 -10.66 -3.34 7.32
N ASP A 75 -10.72 -4.65 7.55
CA ASP A 75 -10.98 -5.23 8.87
C ASP A 75 -9.85 -4.88 9.84
N PHE A 76 -8.59 -4.91 9.35
CA PHE A 76 -7.45 -4.51 10.15
C PHE A 76 -7.49 -3.02 10.49
N PHE A 77 -7.77 -2.16 9.50
CA PHE A 77 -7.93 -0.71 9.71
C PHE A 77 -9.04 -0.42 10.75
N ARG A 78 -10.21 -1.03 10.59
CA ARG A 78 -11.34 -0.89 11.52
C ARG A 78 -10.99 -1.33 12.94
N LYS A 79 -10.33 -2.48 13.05
CA LYS A 79 -9.91 -3.02 14.35
C LYS A 79 -8.93 -2.11 15.09
N THR A 80 -7.98 -1.50 14.37
CA THR A 80 -6.93 -0.68 14.97
C THR A 80 -7.37 0.76 15.25
N THR A 81 -8.30 1.30 14.45
CA THR A 81 -8.74 2.69 14.55
C THR A 81 -10.12 2.86 15.18
N ASN A 82 -10.90 1.79 15.37
CA ASN A 82 -12.33 1.81 15.73
C ASN A 82 -13.21 2.59 14.74
N PHE A 83 -12.74 2.81 13.50
CA PHE A 83 -13.46 3.55 12.47
C PHE A 83 -14.25 2.57 11.59
N ASN A 84 -15.57 2.43 11.82
CA ASN A 84 -16.39 1.37 11.24
C ASN A 84 -17.35 1.81 10.11
N THR A 85 -17.24 3.05 9.64
CA THR A 85 -18.12 3.56 8.56
C THR A 85 -17.90 2.74 7.28
N PRO A 86 -18.98 2.32 6.60
CA PRO A 86 -18.89 1.64 5.31
C PRO A 86 -18.17 2.47 4.26
N VAL A 87 -17.49 1.79 3.33
CA VAL A 87 -16.58 2.45 2.39
C VAL A 87 -16.86 2.05 0.94
N LYS A 88 -16.87 3.03 0.06
CA LYS A 88 -16.76 2.83 -1.39
C LYS A 88 -15.32 3.06 -1.82
N ILE A 89 -14.74 2.07 -2.50
CA ILE A 89 -13.36 2.09 -3.01
C ILE A 89 -13.40 2.06 -4.52
N ILE A 90 -12.74 3.02 -5.16
CA ILE A 90 -12.51 3.03 -6.61
C ILE A 90 -11.02 3.14 -6.85
N SER A 91 -10.42 2.13 -7.48
CA SER A 91 -8.99 2.06 -7.76
C SER A 91 -8.71 1.89 -9.25
N ARG A 92 -7.74 2.64 -9.77
CA ARG A 92 -7.37 2.62 -11.20
C ARG A 92 -5.85 2.61 -11.36
N ASN A 93 -5.36 1.69 -12.19
CA ASN A 93 -3.97 1.65 -12.62
C ASN A 93 -3.80 2.41 -13.94
N ASN A 94 -2.69 3.12 -14.11
CA ASN A 94 -2.30 3.68 -15.42
C ASN A 94 -1.47 2.68 -16.26
N PHE A 95 -1.32 1.44 -15.80
CA PHE A 95 -0.58 0.36 -16.46
C PHE A 95 -1.41 -0.95 -16.41
N PRO A 96 -1.13 -1.93 -17.32
CA PRO A 96 -1.88 -3.18 -17.35
C PRO A 96 -1.70 -4.00 -16.06
N THR A 97 -2.80 -4.42 -15.45
CA THR A 97 -2.82 -5.48 -14.43
C THR A 97 -2.31 -6.77 -15.08
N SER A 98 -1.37 -7.46 -14.49
CA SER A 98 -0.77 -8.70 -15.04
C SER A 98 0.46 -8.51 -15.95
N ALA A 99 1.01 -7.30 -16.06
CA ALA A 99 2.23 -7.05 -16.84
C ALA A 99 3.53 -7.50 -16.13
N GLY A 100 3.46 -8.38 -15.12
CA GLY A 100 4.62 -8.76 -14.30
C GLY A 100 5.09 -7.67 -13.34
N ILE A 101 4.43 -6.52 -13.34
CA ILE A 101 4.66 -5.40 -12.43
C ILE A 101 3.66 -5.54 -11.28
N ALA A 102 4.16 -5.48 -10.05
CA ALA A 102 3.36 -5.72 -8.85
C ALA A 102 2.31 -4.61 -8.64
N SER A 103 1.20 -4.63 -9.41
CA SER A 103 0.07 -3.72 -9.25
C SER A 103 -0.55 -3.79 -7.85
N SER A 104 -0.41 -4.93 -7.16
CA SER A 104 -0.84 -5.07 -5.76
C SER A 104 -0.08 -4.15 -4.82
N ALA A 105 1.20 -3.86 -5.09
CA ALA A 105 2.00 -2.99 -4.24
C ALA A 105 1.44 -1.55 -4.26
N SER A 106 1.33 -0.93 -5.43
CA SER A 106 0.77 0.43 -5.56
C SER A 106 -0.70 0.49 -5.14
N GLY A 107 -1.50 -0.57 -5.46
CA GLY A 107 -2.90 -0.64 -5.10
C GLY A 107 -3.13 -0.60 -3.58
N PHE A 108 -2.45 -1.47 -2.82
CA PHE A 108 -2.60 -1.49 -1.36
C PHE A 108 -1.91 -0.32 -0.67
N GLY A 109 -0.83 0.25 -1.25
CA GLY A 109 -0.24 1.49 -0.76
C GLY A 109 -1.20 2.67 -0.89
N ALA A 110 -1.80 2.86 -2.07
CA ALA A 110 -2.81 3.90 -2.29
C ALA A 110 -4.05 3.70 -1.41
N LEU A 111 -4.52 2.45 -1.24
CA LEU A 111 -5.65 2.11 -0.38
C LEU A 111 -5.39 2.49 1.08
N ALA A 112 -4.28 2.04 1.65
CA ALA A 112 -3.95 2.30 3.05
C ALA A 112 -3.84 3.80 3.34
N HIS A 113 -3.18 4.54 2.47
CA HIS A 113 -3.04 5.99 2.63
C HIS A 113 -4.40 6.70 2.48
N ALA A 114 -5.22 6.32 1.49
CA ALA A 114 -6.53 6.91 1.28
C ALA A 114 -7.50 6.63 2.44
N LEU A 115 -7.39 5.48 3.12
CA LEU A 115 -8.21 5.16 4.29
C LEU A 115 -7.92 6.12 5.45
N TYR A 116 -6.64 6.34 5.78
CA TYR A 116 -6.27 7.31 6.82
C TYR A 116 -6.67 8.74 6.43
N GLU A 117 -6.35 9.17 5.22
CA GLU A 117 -6.67 10.53 4.76
C GLU A 117 -8.19 10.79 4.72
N ALA A 118 -8.98 9.84 4.23
CA ALA A 118 -10.45 9.98 4.18
C ALA A 118 -11.11 9.90 5.56
N SER A 119 -10.52 9.20 6.52
CA SER A 119 -11.07 9.08 7.89
C SER A 119 -10.83 10.33 8.74
N ASN A 120 -9.92 11.19 8.33
CA ASN A 120 -9.49 12.38 9.08
C ASN A 120 -8.94 12.06 10.49
N LEU A 121 -8.39 10.86 10.64
CA LEU A 121 -7.67 10.44 11.85
C LEU A 121 -6.23 10.95 11.81
N ASP A 122 -5.66 11.20 12.97
CA ASP A 122 -4.21 11.45 13.07
C ASP A 122 -3.44 10.17 12.76
N TYR A 123 -2.41 10.27 11.90
CA TYR A 123 -1.58 9.13 11.52
C TYR A 123 -0.16 9.57 11.14
N HIS A 124 0.76 8.62 11.21
CA HIS A 124 2.13 8.76 10.71
C HIS A 124 2.35 7.90 9.46
N THR A 125 3.39 8.22 8.70
CA THR A 125 3.81 7.42 7.53
C THR A 125 4.02 5.94 7.88
N ASN A 126 4.49 5.64 9.09
CA ASN A 126 4.69 4.27 9.56
C ASN A 126 3.37 3.50 9.67
N ASP A 127 2.28 4.15 10.09
CA ASP A 127 0.95 3.53 10.21
C ASP A 127 0.43 3.15 8.83
N VAL A 128 0.58 4.05 7.85
CA VAL A 128 0.20 3.78 6.45
C VAL A 128 1.02 2.63 5.89
N SER A 129 2.35 2.62 6.12
CA SER A 129 3.24 1.56 5.66
C SER A 129 2.87 0.20 6.24
N SER A 130 2.61 0.15 7.54
CA SER A 130 2.22 -1.07 8.25
C SER A 130 0.85 -1.58 7.82
N LEU A 131 -0.12 -0.69 7.57
CA LEU A 131 -1.44 -1.07 7.04
C LEU A 131 -1.34 -1.57 5.59
N ALA A 132 -0.60 -0.89 4.72
CA ALA A 132 -0.39 -1.30 3.33
C ALA A 132 0.21 -2.72 3.23
N ARG A 133 1.12 -3.06 4.14
CA ARG A 133 1.73 -4.39 4.26
C ARG A 133 0.72 -5.51 4.43
N ILE A 134 -0.37 -5.29 5.18
CA ILE A 134 -1.44 -6.29 5.38
C ILE A 134 -2.02 -6.74 4.05
N GLY A 135 -2.21 -5.83 3.11
CA GLY A 135 -2.69 -6.16 1.77
C GLY A 135 -1.63 -6.79 0.87
N SER A 136 -0.39 -6.33 0.98
CA SER A 136 0.76 -6.85 0.21
C SER A 136 2.06 -6.43 0.89
N GLY A 137 2.95 -7.35 1.19
CA GLY A 137 4.22 -7.03 1.84
C GLY A 137 4.99 -5.92 1.11
N SER A 138 5.09 -5.99 -0.23
CA SER A 138 5.76 -4.96 -1.04
C SER A 138 5.08 -3.58 -0.99
N ALA A 139 3.78 -3.51 -0.63
CA ALA A 139 3.05 -2.25 -0.54
C ALA A 139 3.54 -1.34 0.59
N SER A 140 4.18 -1.91 1.62
CA SER A 140 4.80 -1.12 2.69
C SER A 140 5.75 -0.06 2.18
N ARG A 141 6.42 -0.32 1.05
CA ARG A 141 7.43 0.58 0.45
C ARG A 141 6.87 1.58 -0.56
N THR A 142 5.66 1.38 -1.09
CA THR A 142 5.10 2.23 -2.18
C THR A 142 4.69 3.63 -1.73
N ILE A 143 4.50 3.81 -0.43
CA ILE A 143 4.18 5.12 0.15
C ILE A 143 5.42 5.99 0.38
N ILE A 144 6.62 5.40 0.22
CA ILE A 144 7.90 6.07 0.40
C ILE A 144 8.47 6.43 -0.97
N PRO A 145 8.62 7.71 -1.31
CA PRO A 145 9.21 8.12 -2.57
C PRO A 145 10.72 7.86 -2.62
N GLY A 146 11.26 7.63 -3.81
CA GLY A 146 12.68 7.35 -4.02
C GLY A 146 13.08 5.93 -3.60
N PHE A 147 14.11 5.80 -2.79
CA PHE A 147 14.59 4.52 -2.29
C PHE A 147 14.05 4.25 -0.90
N ALA A 148 13.32 3.16 -0.76
CA ALA A 148 12.68 2.73 0.47
C ALA A 148 13.35 1.47 1.04
N HIS A 149 13.59 1.48 2.34
CA HIS A 149 14.00 0.33 3.14
C HIS A 149 12.82 -0.14 3.98
N TRP A 150 12.38 -1.37 3.81
CA TRP A 150 11.41 -2.01 4.68
C TRP A 150 12.15 -2.90 5.68
N GLN A 151 12.12 -2.49 6.94
CA GLN A 151 12.74 -3.26 8.02
C GLN A 151 11.85 -4.45 8.42
N LYS A 152 12.49 -5.56 8.67
CA LYS A 152 11.86 -6.83 9.05
C LYS A 152 10.88 -6.68 10.21
N GLY A 153 11.32 -6.12 11.34
CA GLY A 153 10.51 -6.04 12.54
C GLY A 153 10.10 -7.43 13.08
N ASN A 154 9.33 -7.43 14.17
CA ASN A 154 8.72 -8.63 14.78
C ASN A 154 7.28 -8.37 15.26
N SER A 155 6.73 -7.21 14.99
CA SER A 155 5.35 -6.82 15.29
C SER A 155 4.79 -5.90 14.19
N HIS A 156 3.49 -5.60 14.28
CA HIS A 156 2.84 -4.67 13.34
C HIS A 156 3.48 -3.29 13.40
N GLU A 157 3.80 -2.81 14.61
CA GLU A 157 4.23 -1.44 14.89
C GLU A 157 5.68 -1.18 14.48
N ASN A 158 6.53 -2.22 14.43
CA ASN A 158 7.96 -2.06 14.19
C ASN A 158 8.45 -2.64 12.84
N SER A 159 7.51 -3.07 11.97
CA SER A 159 7.81 -3.50 10.60
C SER A 159 7.15 -2.55 9.59
N TYR A 160 7.86 -1.53 9.18
CA TYR A 160 7.43 -0.49 8.24
C TYR A 160 8.59 -0.06 7.34
N ALA A 161 8.26 0.68 6.28
CA ALA A 161 9.25 1.22 5.38
C ALA A 161 9.65 2.66 5.76
N SER A 162 10.93 2.96 5.55
CA SER A 162 11.50 4.29 5.71
C SER A 162 12.29 4.72 4.47
N GLN A 163 12.49 6.01 4.28
CA GLN A 163 13.26 6.54 3.17
C GLN A 163 14.76 6.39 3.42
N ILE A 164 15.50 5.89 2.42
CA ILE A 164 16.97 5.84 2.43
C ILE A 164 17.52 7.03 1.64
N ILE A 165 16.97 7.26 0.43
CA ILE A 165 17.43 8.27 -0.51
C ILE A 165 16.18 8.95 -1.09
N ALA A 166 16.14 10.30 -1.03
CA ALA A 166 15.05 11.06 -1.59
C ALA A 166 15.10 11.07 -3.14
N PRO A 167 13.95 11.28 -3.83
CA PRO A 167 13.90 11.26 -5.30
C PRO A 167 14.84 12.28 -5.97
N ASN A 168 15.08 13.39 -5.30
CA ASN A 168 15.91 14.49 -5.84
C ASN A 168 17.40 14.36 -5.49
N ASP A 169 17.78 13.37 -4.68
CA ASP A 169 19.17 13.12 -4.37
C ASP A 169 19.88 12.56 -5.61
N LYS A 170 21.03 13.15 -5.94
CA LYS A 170 21.82 12.73 -7.09
C LYS A 170 22.44 11.37 -6.79
N ILE A 171 21.87 10.31 -7.32
CA ILE A 171 22.57 9.03 -7.41
C ILE A 171 23.63 9.21 -8.49
N GLY A 172 24.90 8.97 -8.14
CA GLY A 172 26.00 9.06 -9.08
C GLY A 172 25.71 8.27 -10.35
N ARG A 173 25.64 8.94 -11.50
CA ARG A 173 25.57 8.26 -12.79
C ARG A 173 26.94 7.71 -13.08
N ALA A 174 27.04 6.39 -13.27
CA ALA A 174 28.22 5.83 -13.92
C ALA A 174 28.25 6.40 -15.36
N HIS A 175 29.26 7.20 -15.65
CA HIS A 175 29.54 7.54 -17.04
C HIS A 175 30.15 6.28 -17.70
N VAL A 176 29.41 5.70 -18.59
CA VAL A 176 29.91 4.71 -19.52
C VAL A 176 30.54 5.44 -20.68
#